data_e94e8ad0e73b3e2684ff68bf545fa53f
#
_entry.id   e94e8ad0e73b3e2684ff68bf545fa53f
#
_cell.length_a   1.000
_cell.length_b   1.000
_cell.length_c   1.000
_cell.angle_alpha   90.00
_cell.angle_beta   90.00
_cell.angle_gamma   90.00
#
_symmetry.space_group_name_H-M   'P 1'
#
loop_
_entity.id
_entity.type
_entity.pdbx_description
1 polymer ?
#
loop_
_entity_poly.entity_id
_entity_poly.type
_entity_poly.pdbx_seq_one_letter_code
_entity_poly.pdbx_strand_id
1 'polypeptide(L)'
;MHRITFRVFAAACVPMALVACTQPSAPPTEPTEAVAAAQTPAERGKMLVAFGGCNDCHTPKKLGPNGPEPDMDRMLSGHPEAVKVSAPFKPAPGTSWTTATNDHLTAWSGPWGISFTANLTPDPLTGLRSGVWTEELFIKAMRTGKHLGTARNILPPMPWQDIGQLSDDDLKAVWAYLGTIPAITNHVPAPLSPTGQPLE
;
A
#
# COMPACT_ATOMS: atom_id res chain seq x y z
N MET A 1 -47.58 5.37 -63.19
CA MET A 1 -46.82 4.69 -64.23
C MET A 1 -45.88 5.71 -64.88
N HIS A 2 -44.64 5.78 -64.42
CA HIS A 2 -43.59 6.61 -65.04
C HIS A 2 -42.43 5.67 -65.44
N ARG A 3 -42.19 5.60 -66.75
CA ARG A 3 -41.09 4.84 -67.30
C ARG A 3 -39.85 5.72 -67.28
N ILE A 4 -38.80 5.31 -66.63
CA ILE A 4 -37.49 5.96 -66.61
C ILE A 4 -36.64 5.23 -67.65
N THR A 5 -36.20 5.96 -68.72
CA THR A 5 -35.34 5.47 -69.82
C THR A 5 -33.87 5.67 -69.43
N PHE A 6 -33.10 4.57 -69.28
CA PHE A 6 -31.66 4.64 -69.07
C PHE A 6 -30.93 4.87 -70.38
N ARG A 7 -30.14 5.94 -70.43
CA ARG A 7 -29.19 6.19 -71.53
C ARG A 7 -27.83 5.63 -71.08
N VAL A 8 -27.31 4.69 -71.88
CA VAL A 8 -25.98 4.14 -71.66
C VAL A 8 -24.98 5.06 -72.40
N PHE A 9 -24.04 5.63 -71.64
CA PHE A 9 -22.86 6.32 -72.19
C PHE A 9 -21.70 5.36 -72.17
N ALA A 10 -21.16 5.09 -73.40
CA ALA A 10 -19.94 4.35 -73.56
C ALA A 10 -18.75 5.29 -73.30
N ALA A 11 -17.97 5.01 -72.28
CA ALA A 11 -16.73 5.71 -71.95
C ALA A 11 -15.54 4.94 -72.56
N ALA A 12 -14.78 5.61 -73.42
CA ALA A 12 -13.56 5.08 -74.03
C ALA A 12 -12.43 5.05 -72.94
N CYS A 13 -11.88 3.86 -72.68
CA CYS A 13 -10.71 3.69 -71.85
C CYS A 13 -9.42 4.04 -72.64
N VAL A 14 -8.69 5.05 -72.19
CA VAL A 14 -7.31 5.34 -72.54
C VAL A 14 -6.38 4.63 -71.59
N PRO A 15 -5.44 3.77 -72.01
CA PRO A 15 -4.50 3.15 -71.11
C PRO A 15 -3.41 4.15 -70.66
N MET A 16 -3.42 4.56 -69.42
CA MET A 16 -2.35 5.35 -68.84
C MET A 16 -1.29 4.40 -68.25
N ALA A 17 -0.10 4.38 -68.92
CA ALA A 17 1.02 3.60 -68.46
C ALA A 17 1.57 4.20 -67.14
N LEU A 18 1.36 3.51 -66.01
CA LEU A 18 1.95 3.83 -64.69
C LEU A 18 3.42 3.34 -64.67
N VAL A 19 4.35 4.30 -64.72
CA VAL A 19 5.76 4.03 -64.38
C VAL A 19 5.86 3.92 -62.91
N ALA A 20 5.99 2.70 -62.40
CA ALA A 20 6.24 2.44 -61.00
C ALA A 20 7.71 2.76 -60.66
N CYS A 21 7.96 3.89 -60.03
CA CYS A 21 9.24 4.15 -59.35
C CYS A 21 9.31 3.27 -58.10
N THR A 22 10.06 2.18 -58.18
CA THR A 22 10.42 1.38 -56.98
C THR A 22 11.45 2.16 -56.16
N GLN A 23 11.00 2.83 -55.11
CA GLN A 23 11.89 3.33 -54.05
C GLN A 23 12.40 2.12 -53.26
N PRO A 24 13.71 2.03 -52.99
CA PRO A 24 14.20 1.02 -52.05
C PRO A 24 13.65 1.35 -50.65
N SER A 25 12.78 0.49 -50.13
CA SER A 25 12.32 0.56 -48.75
C SER A 25 13.52 0.36 -47.83
N ALA A 26 13.81 1.37 -46.98
CA ALA A 26 14.74 1.20 -45.88
C ALA A 26 14.25 0.05 -44.97
N PRO A 27 15.13 -0.79 -44.45
CA PRO A 27 14.72 -1.83 -43.53
C PRO A 27 13.99 -1.19 -42.32
N PRO A 28 12.91 -1.83 -41.80
CA PRO A 28 12.21 -1.32 -40.66
C PRO A 28 13.21 -1.25 -39.48
N THR A 29 13.43 -0.05 -38.95
CA THR A 29 14.14 0.17 -37.69
C THR A 29 13.26 -0.46 -36.64
N GLU A 30 13.65 -1.63 -36.13
CA GLU A 30 13.01 -2.18 -34.92
C GLU A 30 13.05 -1.11 -33.83
N PRO A 31 11.93 -0.82 -33.16
CA PRO A 31 11.94 0.06 -32.04
C PRO A 31 12.88 -0.59 -31.01
N THR A 32 14.00 0.06 -30.71
CA THR A 32 14.82 -0.31 -29.56
C THR A 32 13.92 -0.19 -28.33
N GLU A 33 13.41 -1.31 -27.84
CA GLU A 33 12.75 -1.34 -26.54
C GLU A 33 13.73 -0.74 -25.54
N ALA A 34 13.39 0.44 -25.03
CA ALA A 34 14.10 1.02 -23.91
C ALA A 34 13.96 0.01 -22.77
N VAL A 35 15.04 -0.69 -22.45
CA VAL A 35 15.09 -1.59 -21.31
C VAL A 35 14.77 -0.71 -20.10
N ALA A 36 13.55 -0.84 -19.60
CA ALA A 36 13.13 -0.12 -18.39
C ALA A 36 14.15 -0.47 -17.30
N ALA A 37 14.79 0.55 -16.73
CA ALA A 37 15.76 0.34 -15.66
C ALA A 37 15.12 -0.52 -14.58
N ALA A 38 15.79 -1.60 -14.17
CA ALA A 38 15.27 -2.52 -13.18
C ALA A 38 14.96 -1.73 -11.89
N GLN A 39 13.74 -1.84 -11.41
CA GLN A 39 13.28 -1.18 -10.20
C GLN A 39 14.11 -1.63 -8.99
N THR A 40 14.62 -0.69 -8.21
CA THR A 40 15.34 -1.03 -6.99
C THR A 40 14.41 -1.65 -5.94
N PRO A 41 14.93 -2.44 -4.99
CA PRO A 41 14.10 -2.98 -3.91
C PRO A 41 13.34 -1.89 -3.13
N ALA A 42 13.95 -0.75 -2.85
CA ALA A 42 13.28 0.33 -2.13
C ALA A 42 12.16 0.99 -2.96
N GLU A 43 12.32 1.16 -4.27
CA GLU A 43 11.25 1.65 -5.16
C GLU A 43 10.09 0.64 -5.24
N ARG A 44 10.39 -0.65 -5.34
CA ARG A 44 9.39 -1.71 -5.27
C ARG A 44 8.64 -1.67 -3.93
N GLY A 45 9.38 -1.57 -2.82
CA GLY A 45 8.82 -1.49 -1.47
C GLY A 45 7.92 -0.27 -1.27
N LYS A 46 8.33 0.90 -1.81
CA LYS A 46 7.51 2.12 -1.79
C LYS A 46 6.14 1.89 -2.44
N MET A 47 6.12 1.24 -3.59
CA MET A 47 4.88 0.92 -4.28
C MET A 47 4.01 -0.05 -3.47
N LEU A 48 4.61 -1.09 -2.88
CA LEU A 48 3.90 -2.08 -2.06
C LEU A 48 3.33 -1.45 -0.78
N VAL A 49 4.07 -0.57 -0.10
CA VAL A 49 3.61 0.17 1.09
C VAL A 49 2.45 1.09 0.74
N ALA A 50 2.50 1.76 -0.43
CA ALA A 50 1.41 2.61 -0.90
C ALA A 50 0.17 1.79 -1.29
N PHE A 51 0.35 0.73 -2.08
CA PHE A 51 -0.74 -0.15 -2.51
C PHE A 51 -1.39 -0.90 -1.34
N GLY A 52 -0.59 -1.37 -0.39
CA GLY A 52 -1.05 -2.07 0.83
C GLY A 52 -1.70 -1.15 1.86
N GLY A 53 -1.82 0.16 1.61
CA GLY A 53 -2.51 1.10 2.49
C GLY A 53 -1.85 1.25 3.87
N CYS A 54 -0.54 1.02 4.01
CA CYS A 54 0.14 1.06 5.32
C CYS A 54 -0.03 2.42 6.01
N ASN A 55 -0.07 3.51 5.22
CA ASN A 55 -0.32 4.86 5.74
C ASN A 55 -1.73 5.05 6.32
N ASP A 56 -2.70 4.22 5.96
CA ASP A 56 -4.08 4.40 6.43
C ASP A 56 -4.20 4.20 7.93
N CYS A 57 -3.40 3.27 8.48
CA CYS A 57 -3.37 2.98 9.90
C CYS A 57 -2.07 3.47 10.58
N HIS A 58 -0.90 3.36 9.92
CA HIS A 58 0.39 3.63 10.55
C HIS A 58 0.82 5.10 10.51
N THR A 59 0.12 5.96 9.75
CA THR A 59 0.31 7.41 9.77
C THR A 59 -0.84 8.06 10.53
N PRO A 60 -0.57 8.76 11.64
CA PRO A 60 -1.62 9.47 12.39
C PRO A 60 -2.39 10.42 11.49
N LYS A 61 -3.69 10.58 11.75
CA LYS A 61 -4.51 11.57 11.05
C LYS A 61 -4.48 12.91 11.80
N LYS A 62 -4.58 13.98 11.05
CA LYS A 62 -4.90 15.33 11.52
C LYS A 62 -6.18 15.80 10.85
N LEU A 63 -6.87 16.74 11.46
CA LEU A 63 -8.07 17.32 10.86
C LEU A 63 -7.66 18.30 9.77
N GLY A 64 -8.06 18.02 8.54
CA GLY A 64 -7.90 18.89 7.38
C GLY A 64 -9.23 19.53 6.96
N PRO A 65 -9.21 20.34 5.90
CA PRO A 65 -10.41 21.03 5.41
C PRO A 65 -11.56 20.10 5.00
N ASN A 66 -11.22 18.87 4.56
CA ASN A 66 -12.18 17.88 4.07
C ASN A 66 -12.37 16.69 5.02
N GLY A 67 -11.91 16.80 6.26
CA GLY A 67 -11.95 15.73 7.25
C GLY A 67 -10.57 15.20 7.62
N PRO A 68 -10.48 14.02 8.24
CA PRO A 68 -9.22 13.42 8.64
C PRO A 68 -8.31 13.15 7.42
N GLU A 69 -7.08 13.64 7.45
CA GLU A 69 -6.05 13.43 6.44
C GLU A 69 -4.75 12.91 7.07
N PRO A 70 -3.91 12.13 6.35
CA PRO A 70 -2.64 11.68 6.89
C PRO A 70 -1.73 12.84 7.28
N ASP A 71 -1.18 12.80 8.48
CA ASP A 71 -0.13 13.72 8.91
C ASP A 71 1.22 13.21 8.39
N MET A 72 1.62 13.68 7.22
CA MET A 72 2.82 13.21 6.54
C MET A 72 4.12 13.61 7.25
N ASP A 73 4.09 14.59 8.17
CA ASP A 73 5.25 14.90 9.02
C ASP A 73 5.51 13.78 10.04
N ARG A 74 4.51 12.92 10.28
CA ARG A 74 4.59 11.74 11.12
C ARG A 74 4.31 10.45 10.33
N MET A 75 4.70 10.42 9.06
CA MET A 75 4.46 9.28 8.17
C MET A 75 4.99 7.98 8.77
N LEU A 76 4.11 6.98 8.88
CA LEU A 76 4.39 5.63 9.37
C LEU A 76 4.95 5.56 10.81
N SER A 77 4.79 6.62 11.62
CA SER A 77 5.27 6.65 13.00
C SER A 77 4.39 5.91 14.02
N GLY A 78 3.24 5.40 13.59
CA GLY A 78 2.32 4.66 14.46
C GLY A 78 1.46 5.54 15.36
N HIS A 79 0.92 4.93 16.42
CA HIS A 79 0.07 5.63 17.39
C HIS A 79 0.88 6.67 18.18
N PRO A 80 0.45 7.95 18.20
CA PRO A 80 1.20 9.01 18.88
C PRO A 80 1.29 8.76 20.40
N GLU A 81 2.48 8.82 20.95
CA GLU A 81 2.75 8.61 22.40
C GLU A 81 1.93 9.54 23.30
N ALA A 82 1.69 10.77 22.83
CA ALA A 82 0.94 11.77 23.60
C ALA A 82 -0.57 11.45 23.70
N VAL A 83 -1.10 10.63 22.78
CA VAL A 83 -2.52 10.27 22.73
C VAL A 83 -2.79 9.09 23.65
N LYS A 84 -3.55 9.32 24.74
CA LYS A 84 -3.83 8.27 25.72
C LYS A 84 -5.19 7.63 25.45
N VAL A 85 -5.21 6.31 25.31
CA VAL A 85 -6.41 5.48 25.20
C VAL A 85 -6.36 4.48 26.35
N SER A 86 -7.24 4.63 27.33
CA SER A 86 -7.13 3.92 28.60
C SER A 86 -8.14 2.79 28.81
N ALA A 87 -9.21 2.75 28.00
CA ALA A 87 -10.26 1.74 28.16
C ALA A 87 -10.76 1.20 26.82
N PRO A 88 -11.01 -0.12 26.71
CA PRO A 88 -11.61 -0.71 25.53
C PRO A 88 -13.02 -0.16 25.25
N PHE A 89 -13.35 -0.02 23.98
CA PHE A 89 -14.69 0.34 23.53
C PHE A 89 -15.69 -0.74 23.96
N LYS A 90 -16.81 -0.31 24.53
CA LYS A 90 -17.92 -1.18 24.91
C LYS A 90 -19.14 -0.79 24.04
N PRO A 91 -19.56 -1.64 23.10
CA PRO A 91 -20.73 -1.35 22.29
C PRO A 91 -22.00 -1.29 23.16
N ALA A 92 -22.92 -0.39 22.81
CA ALA A 92 -24.21 -0.35 23.46
C ALA A 92 -25.02 -1.63 23.14
N PRO A 93 -25.86 -2.11 24.07
CA PRO A 93 -26.72 -3.28 23.82
C PRO A 93 -27.59 -3.08 22.57
N GLY A 94 -27.72 -4.14 21.74
CA GLY A 94 -28.54 -4.12 20.53
C GLY A 94 -27.92 -3.41 19.32
N THR A 95 -26.67 -2.90 19.42
CA THR A 95 -25.93 -2.38 18.28
C THR A 95 -25.18 -3.49 17.54
N SER A 96 -24.99 -3.33 16.22
CA SER A 96 -24.10 -4.19 15.42
C SER A 96 -22.64 -3.69 15.38
N TRP A 97 -22.34 -2.56 16.02
CA TRP A 97 -20.98 -2.05 16.13
C TRP A 97 -20.18 -2.85 17.16
N THR A 98 -19.13 -3.54 16.72
CA THR A 98 -18.26 -4.34 17.59
C THR A 98 -16.87 -3.76 17.75
N THR A 99 -16.53 -2.77 16.92
CA THR A 99 -15.20 -2.14 16.88
C THR A 99 -15.32 -0.63 16.80
N ALA A 100 -14.33 0.05 17.31
CA ALA A 100 -14.16 1.50 17.21
C ALA A 100 -12.70 1.86 17.00
N THR A 101 -12.45 3.07 16.50
CA THR A 101 -11.10 3.62 16.38
C THR A 101 -11.07 5.03 16.97
N ASN A 102 -9.87 5.50 17.34
CA ASN A 102 -9.68 6.89 17.73
C ASN A 102 -9.65 7.82 16.51
N ASP A 103 -9.68 9.13 16.75
CA ASP A 103 -9.66 10.18 15.75
C ASP A 103 -8.41 10.21 14.86
N HIS A 104 -7.28 9.67 15.36
CA HIS A 104 -6.06 9.50 14.57
C HIS A 104 -6.03 8.23 13.71
N LEU A 105 -7.02 7.35 13.80
CA LEU A 105 -7.08 6.02 13.16
C LEU A 105 -5.85 5.13 13.47
N THR A 106 -5.31 5.26 14.67
CA THR A 106 -4.08 4.58 15.12
C THR A 106 -4.26 3.73 16.36
N ALA A 107 -5.42 3.80 17.01
CA ALA A 107 -5.84 2.90 18.08
C ALA A 107 -7.18 2.28 17.70
N TRP A 108 -7.27 0.96 17.80
CA TRP A 108 -8.43 0.17 17.38
C TRP A 108 -8.90 -0.72 18.49
N SER A 109 -10.15 -0.57 18.89
CA SER A 109 -10.74 -1.33 19.99
C SER A 109 -11.84 -2.26 19.48
N GLY A 110 -11.83 -3.49 19.99
CA GLY A 110 -12.78 -4.52 19.63
C GLY A 110 -12.77 -5.68 20.64
N PRO A 111 -13.32 -6.85 20.27
CA PRO A 111 -13.36 -8.02 21.17
C PRO A 111 -11.98 -8.49 21.66
N TRP A 112 -10.90 -8.12 20.96
CA TRP A 112 -9.50 -8.41 21.32
C TRP A 112 -8.91 -7.45 22.37
N GLY A 113 -9.61 -6.37 22.70
CA GLY A 113 -9.10 -5.27 23.53
C GLY A 113 -8.75 -4.05 22.70
N ILE A 114 -7.56 -3.47 22.89
CA ILE A 114 -7.07 -2.32 22.11
C ILE A 114 -5.74 -2.68 21.46
N SER A 115 -5.66 -2.51 20.14
CA SER A 115 -4.41 -2.53 19.39
C SER A 115 -3.97 -1.11 19.05
N PHE A 116 -2.66 -0.86 19.09
CA PHE A 116 -2.03 0.37 18.67
C PHE A 116 -1.16 0.10 17.45
N THR A 117 -1.23 0.98 16.45
CA THR A 117 -0.42 0.83 15.23
C THR A 117 1.04 1.09 15.52
N ALA A 118 1.91 0.18 15.09
CA ALA A 118 3.34 0.23 15.38
C ALA A 118 4.06 1.37 14.65
N ASN A 119 5.16 1.83 15.22
CA ASN A 119 6.13 2.71 14.56
C ASN A 119 6.92 1.88 13.53
N LEU A 120 6.68 2.13 12.23
CA LEU A 120 7.35 1.47 11.12
C LEU A 120 8.56 2.27 10.59
N THR A 121 8.86 3.42 11.20
CA THR A 121 10.04 4.20 10.79
C THR A 121 11.34 3.51 11.21
N PRO A 122 12.48 3.83 10.57
CA PRO A 122 13.78 3.24 10.94
C PRO A 122 14.40 3.90 12.20
N ASP A 123 13.55 4.35 13.13
CA ASP A 123 14.04 4.95 14.38
C ASP A 123 14.81 3.91 15.22
N PRO A 124 16.04 4.24 15.69
CA PRO A 124 16.88 3.31 16.41
C PRO A 124 16.45 3.06 17.85
N LEU A 125 15.49 3.81 18.39
CA LEU A 125 14.99 3.64 19.77
C LEU A 125 13.63 2.99 19.81
N THR A 126 12.73 3.36 18.89
CA THR A 126 11.30 3.04 18.98
C THR A 126 10.74 2.41 17.72
N GLY A 127 11.50 2.36 16.63
CA GLY A 127 11.08 1.88 15.32
C GLY A 127 11.72 0.56 14.91
N LEU A 128 11.70 0.29 13.60
CA LEU A 128 12.19 -0.97 13.05
C LEU A 128 13.71 -1.14 13.10
N ARG A 129 14.50 -0.11 13.47
CA ARG A 129 15.96 -0.21 13.64
C ARG A 129 16.40 -0.15 15.11
N SER A 130 15.49 -0.41 16.03
CA SER A 130 15.77 -0.44 17.49
C SER A 130 16.65 -1.61 17.95
N GLY A 131 17.17 -2.42 17.03
CA GLY A 131 17.99 -3.60 17.37
C GLY A 131 17.18 -4.84 17.73
N VAL A 132 15.86 -4.70 17.89
CA VAL A 132 14.95 -5.82 18.16
C VAL A 132 14.45 -6.45 16.88
N TRP A 133 14.25 -5.66 15.82
CA TRP A 133 13.75 -6.11 14.52
C TRP A 133 14.91 -6.34 13.54
N THR A 134 14.82 -7.44 12.80
CA THR A 134 15.63 -7.72 11.60
C THR A 134 14.71 -7.98 10.42
N GLU A 135 15.27 -8.02 9.19
CA GLU A 135 14.52 -8.37 7.99
C GLU A 135 13.84 -9.74 8.13
N GLU A 136 14.57 -10.72 8.67
CA GLU A 136 14.06 -12.08 8.86
C GLU A 136 12.91 -12.12 9.87
N LEU A 137 13.01 -11.36 10.97
CA LEU A 137 11.94 -11.27 11.97
C LEU A 137 10.71 -10.53 11.42
N PHE A 138 10.92 -9.52 10.58
CA PHE A 138 9.82 -8.83 9.89
C PHE A 138 9.08 -9.82 8.96
N ILE A 139 9.80 -10.53 8.09
CA ILE A 139 9.20 -11.53 7.20
C ILE A 139 8.48 -12.60 8.02
N LYS A 140 9.12 -13.13 9.05
CA LYS A 140 8.54 -14.15 9.91
C LYS A 140 7.27 -13.65 10.61
N ALA A 141 7.24 -12.40 11.08
CA ALA A 141 6.04 -11.82 11.67
C ALA A 141 4.87 -11.77 10.68
N MET A 142 5.11 -11.37 9.44
CA MET A 142 4.07 -11.36 8.39
C MET A 142 3.63 -12.78 8.01
N ARG A 143 4.49 -13.79 8.06
CA ARG A 143 4.13 -15.19 7.78
C ARG A 143 3.34 -15.85 8.89
N THR A 144 3.64 -15.52 10.15
CA THR A 144 3.08 -16.22 11.31
C THR A 144 1.96 -15.47 12.01
N GLY A 145 1.79 -14.17 11.71
CA GLY A 145 0.87 -13.30 12.44
C GLY A 145 1.28 -13.05 13.90
N LYS A 146 2.57 -13.20 14.19
CA LYS A 146 3.12 -13.03 15.55
C LYS A 146 4.14 -11.90 15.58
N HIS A 147 4.04 -11.04 16.58
CA HIS A 147 5.06 -10.03 16.85
C HIS A 147 6.43 -10.71 16.99
N LEU A 148 7.45 -10.18 16.29
CA LEU A 148 8.79 -10.80 16.18
C LEU A 148 8.75 -12.28 15.68
N GLY A 149 7.68 -12.68 15.03
CA GLY A 149 7.51 -14.02 14.48
C GLY A 149 7.21 -15.13 15.49
N THR A 150 7.24 -14.89 16.79
CA THR A 150 7.05 -15.90 17.85
C THR A 150 6.34 -15.41 19.10
N ALA A 151 6.30 -14.10 19.35
CA ALA A 151 5.68 -13.52 20.54
C ALA A 151 4.14 -13.47 20.42
N ARG A 152 3.50 -12.49 21.03
CA ARG A 152 2.03 -12.31 20.97
C ARG A 152 1.50 -12.23 19.54
N ASN A 153 0.23 -12.51 19.36
CA ASN A 153 -0.42 -12.35 18.07
C ASN A 153 -0.43 -10.87 17.64
N ILE A 154 -0.28 -10.64 16.33
CA ILE A 154 -0.60 -9.36 15.70
C ILE A 154 -2.12 -9.21 15.76
N LEU A 155 -2.58 -8.10 16.35
CA LEU A 155 -4.01 -7.89 16.60
C LEU A 155 -4.69 -7.20 15.41
N PRO A 156 -6.02 -7.41 15.27
CA PRO A 156 -6.80 -6.64 14.30
C PRO A 156 -6.65 -5.11 14.54
N PRO A 157 -6.79 -4.29 13.48
CA PRO A 157 -7.20 -4.65 12.13
C PRO A 157 -6.02 -4.97 11.18
N MET A 158 -4.80 -5.17 11.67
CA MET A 158 -3.63 -5.42 10.80
C MET A 158 -3.87 -6.64 9.89
N PRO A 159 -3.91 -6.47 8.55
CA PRO A 159 -4.20 -7.55 7.61
C PRO A 159 -2.93 -8.36 7.29
N TRP A 160 -2.28 -8.88 8.33
CA TRP A 160 -1.02 -9.61 8.18
C TRP A 160 -1.15 -10.85 7.30
N GLN A 161 -2.35 -11.48 7.23
CA GLN A 161 -2.62 -12.63 6.39
C GLN A 161 -2.45 -12.30 4.90
N ASP A 162 -2.94 -11.12 4.49
CA ASP A 162 -2.85 -10.68 3.10
C ASP A 162 -1.41 -10.25 2.77
N ILE A 163 -0.79 -9.46 3.66
CA ILE A 163 0.62 -9.05 3.52
C ILE A 163 1.53 -10.29 3.51
N GLY A 164 1.21 -11.29 4.31
CA GLY A 164 1.90 -12.57 4.34
C GLY A 164 1.81 -13.39 3.05
N GLN A 165 0.98 -13.05 2.06
CA GLN A 165 0.95 -13.69 0.73
C GLN A 165 2.00 -13.12 -0.22
N LEU A 166 2.59 -11.97 0.08
CA LEU A 166 3.67 -11.41 -0.74
C LEU A 166 4.85 -12.38 -0.83
N SER A 167 5.60 -12.35 -1.92
CA SER A 167 6.86 -13.09 -2.03
C SER A 167 7.86 -12.63 -0.98
N ASP A 168 8.88 -13.43 -0.70
CA ASP A 168 9.96 -13.01 0.20
C ASP A 168 10.71 -11.79 -0.35
N ASP A 169 10.89 -11.72 -1.67
CA ASP A 169 11.52 -10.56 -2.31
C ASP A 169 10.68 -9.28 -2.17
N ASP A 170 9.35 -9.40 -2.24
CA ASP A 170 8.45 -8.27 -1.99
C ASP A 170 8.46 -7.83 -0.51
N LEU A 171 8.49 -8.77 0.43
CA LEU A 171 8.62 -8.44 1.85
C LEU A 171 9.98 -7.79 2.17
N LYS A 172 11.08 -8.27 1.56
CA LYS A 172 12.39 -7.61 1.63
C LYS A 172 12.36 -6.23 1.02
N ALA A 173 11.66 -6.04 -0.09
CA ALA A 173 11.49 -4.75 -0.71
C ALA A 173 10.74 -3.76 0.21
N VAL A 174 9.66 -4.20 0.88
CA VAL A 174 8.97 -3.41 1.90
C VAL A 174 9.93 -3.02 3.03
N TRP A 175 10.67 -3.98 3.57
CA TRP A 175 11.68 -3.73 4.62
C TRP A 175 12.75 -2.73 4.17
N ALA A 176 13.26 -2.87 2.94
CA ALA A 176 14.23 -1.96 2.36
C ALA A 176 13.69 -0.53 2.29
N TYR A 177 12.46 -0.35 1.79
CA TYR A 177 11.82 0.96 1.72
C TYR A 177 11.63 1.59 3.10
N LEU A 178 11.12 0.83 4.08
CA LEU A 178 10.92 1.32 5.45
C LEU A 178 12.25 1.76 6.10
N GLY A 179 13.38 1.26 5.60
CA GLY A 179 14.71 1.74 5.99
C GLY A 179 15.14 3.07 5.37
N THR A 180 14.43 3.59 4.37
CA THR A 180 14.77 4.82 3.64
C THR A 180 13.97 6.05 4.06
N ILE A 181 12.86 5.87 4.79
CA ILE A 181 12.01 6.97 5.24
C ILE A 181 12.62 7.69 6.47
N PRO A 182 12.20 8.93 6.78
CA PRO A 182 12.69 9.63 7.97
C PRO A 182 12.43 8.84 9.26
N ALA A 183 13.43 8.76 10.11
CA ALA A 183 13.31 8.19 11.45
C ALA A 183 12.50 9.13 12.36
N ILE A 184 11.51 8.60 13.06
CA ILE A 184 10.65 9.36 13.98
C ILE A 184 10.61 8.62 15.31
N THR A 185 11.14 9.21 16.35
CA THR A 185 11.06 8.67 17.71
C THR A 185 9.63 8.81 18.22
N ASN A 186 8.98 7.70 18.48
CA ASN A 186 7.60 7.64 18.99
C ASN A 186 7.36 6.31 19.71
N HIS A 187 7.18 6.35 21.04
CA HIS A 187 6.89 5.18 21.87
C HIS A 187 5.41 4.79 21.73
N VAL A 188 5.15 3.75 20.96
CA VAL A 188 3.80 3.17 20.86
C VAL A 188 3.55 2.30 22.11
N PRO A 189 2.43 2.49 22.83
CA PRO A 189 2.13 1.70 24.02
C PRO A 189 1.87 0.22 23.69
N ALA A 190 2.06 -0.65 24.67
CA ALA A 190 1.66 -2.05 24.57
C ALA A 190 0.14 -2.15 24.32
N PRO A 191 -0.33 -3.09 23.50
CA PRO A 191 -1.76 -3.32 23.31
C PRO A 191 -2.41 -3.74 24.63
N LEU A 192 -3.72 -3.47 24.73
CA LEU A 192 -4.48 -3.81 25.94
C LEU A 192 -5.41 -5.01 25.68
N SER A 193 -5.55 -5.86 26.66
CA SER A 193 -6.55 -6.94 26.70
C SER A 193 -7.99 -6.38 26.75
N PRO A 194 -9.03 -7.20 26.55
CA PRO A 194 -10.43 -6.78 26.74
C PRO A 194 -10.75 -6.26 28.15
N THR A 195 -9.93 -6.59 29.13
CA THR A 195 -10.03 -6.09 30.52
C THR A 195 -9.19 -4.84 30.78
N GLY A 196 -8.48 -4.33 29.74
CA GLY A 196 -7.66 -3.13 29.83
C GLY A 196 -6.25 -3.34 30.40
N GLN A 197 -5.81 -4.59 30.55
CA GLN A 197 -4.44 -4.90 31.00
C GLN A 197 -3.48 -4.96 29.80
N PRO A 198 -2.23 -4.45 29.93
CA PRO A 198 -1.23 -4.58 28.88
C PRO A 198 -1.01 -6.03 28.45
N LEU A 199 -0.81 -6.23 27.14
CA LEU A 199 -0.44 -7.52 26.54
C LEU A 199 1.07 -7.49 26.21
N GLU A 200 1.81 -8.45 26.73
CA GLU A 200 3.24 -8.64 26.45
C GLU A 200 3.50 -9.38 25.11
#